data_3bc0fa1f3fb751d37f6eaa2e57991e07
#
_entry.id   3bc0fa1f3fb751d37f6eaa2e57991e07
#
_cell.length_a   1.000
_cell.length_b   1.000
_cell.length_c   1.000
_cell.angle_alpha   90.00
_cell.angle_beta   90.00
_cell.angle_gamma   90.00
#
_symmetry.space_group_name_H-M   'P 1'
#
loop_
_entity.id
_entity.type
_entity.pdbx_description
1 polymer ?
#
loop_
_entity_poly.entity_id
_entity_poly.type
_entity_poly.pdbx_seq_one_letter_code
_entity_poly.pdbx_strand_id
1 'polypeptide(L)'
;IKTVTFSGTCYGKGGQSRSGTMIISYSDVRNEAGSFRQVEYSDFYMNDVKIEGTRRTEVVSVDENGNKTMKTTVTEGKMIYEDGTFKTKNSEMTRFTYREESKKVYSTLTGSSSGVSTEGVNFTMEITTPIKFSYDCSMDGKMKKGKVPVQGIKVTTDGDSSITTDFGDGICDSLVEVTKDGEVETVDLKDIKRGERFKNILKSKKKKK
;
A
#
# COMPACT_ATOMS: atom_id res chain seq x y z
N ILE A 1 -22.06 7.11 11.12
CA ILE A 1 -21.67 5.70 11.08
C ILE A 1 -22.52 4.98 10.04
N LYS A 2 -21.90 4.10 9.25
CA LYS A 2 -22.58 3.22 8.29
C LYS A 2 -22.12 1.79 8.50
N THR A 3 -23.06 0.87 8.69
CA THR A 3 -22.80 -0.57 8.73
C THR A 3 -23.09 -1.16 7.35
N VAL A 4 -22.14 -1.95 6.83
CA VAL A 4 -22.30 -2.67 5.56
C VAL A 4 -22.13 -4.14 5.84
N THR A 5 -23.21 -4.89 5.73
CA THR A 5 -23.24 -6.35 5.88
C THR A 5 -23.34 -7.01 4.50
N PHE A 6 -22.48 -7.95 4.24
CA PHE A 6 -22.47 -8.78 3.04
C PHE A 6 -23.10 -10.12 3.43
N SER A 7 -24.37 -10.34 3.04
CA SER A 7 -25.07 -11.58 3.26
C SER A 7 -24.84 -12.52 2.07
N GLY A 8 -24.37 -13.73 2.37
CA GLY A 8 -23.96 -14.69 1.35
C GLY A 8 -22.67 -14.29 0.65
N THR A 9 -22.39 -14.87 -0.50
CA THR A 9 -21.19 -14.55 -1.29
C THR A 9 -21.47 -13.40 -2.23
N CYS A 10 -21.03 -12.20 -1.86
CA CYS A 10 -21.12 -11.01 -2.70
C CYS A 10 -19.83 -10.81 -3.51
N TYR A 11 -19.97 -10.70 -4.83
CA TYR A 11 -18.83 -10.43 -5.69
C TYR A 11 -18.68 -8.93 -5.97
N GLY A 12 -17.50 -8.38 -5.66
CA GLY A 12 -17.17 -7.00 -6.00
C GLY A 12 -16.69 -6.83 -7.45
N LYS A 13 -16.46 -5.58 -7.89
CA LYS A 13 -15.78 -5.31 -9.16
C LYS A 13 -14.43 -6.04 -9.19
N GLY A 14 -14.22 -6.93 -10.16
CA GLY A 14 -12.99 -7.74 -10.27
C GLY A 14 -13.10 -9.14 -9.66
N GLY A 15 -14.34 -9.63 -9.37
CA GLY A 15 -14.58 -11.03 -8.96
C GLY A 15 -14.18 -11.35 -7.52
N GLN A 16 -13.89 -10.34 -6.69
CA GLN A 16 -13.55 -10.58 -5.28
C GLN A 16 -14.80 -10.93 -4.47
N SER A 17 -14.79 -12.09 -3.81
CA SER A 17 -15.85 -12.46 -2.86
C SER A 17 -15.72 -11.63 -1.57
N ARG A 18 -16.86 -11.35 -0.95
CA ARG A 18 -16.94 -10.68 0.35
C ARG A 18 -18.07 -11.25 1.16
N SER A 19 -17.84 -11.45 2.47
CA SER A 19 -18.85 -11.81 3.45
C SER A 19 -18.56 -11.13 4.79
N GLY A 20 -19.56 -11.11 5.69
CA GLY A 20 -19.43 -10.48 7.01
C GLY A 20 -19.72 -8.98 7.01
N THR A 21 -19.20 -8.25 7.97
CA THR A 21 -19.63 -6.87 8.23
C THR A 21 -18.45 -5.90 8.30
N MET A 22 -18.62 -4.73 7.68
CA MET A 22 -17.75 -3.56 7.86
C MET A 22 -18.53 -2.45 8.56
N ILE A 23 -17.94 -1.88 9.62
CA ILE A 23 -18.44 -0.69 10.30
C ILE A 23 -17.61 0.48 9.79
N ILE A 24 -18.28 1.45 9.18
CA ILE A 24 -17.63 2.62 8.57
C ILE A 24 -18.07 3.86 9.30
N SER A 25 -17.12 4.50 10.00
CA SER A 25 -17.29 5.80 10.61
C SER A 25 -16.63 6.87 9.75
N TYR A 26 -17.25 8.03 9.65
CA TYR A 26 -16.71 9.16 8.91
C TYR A 26 -17.23 10.48 9.52
N SER A 27 -16.47 11.54 9.33
CA SER A 27 -16.87 12.89 9.68
C SER A 27 -18.01 13.38 8.78
N ASP A 28 -18.83 14.28 9.28
CA ASP A 28 -19.95 14.89 8.52
C ASP A 28 -19.43 15.66 7.32
N VAL A 29 -18.37 16.40 7.51
CA VAL A 29 -17.68 17.14 6.42
C VAL A 29 -16.63 16.26 5.77
N ARG A 30 -16.49 16.38 4.46
CA ARG A 30 -15.52 15.63 3.65
C ARG A 30 -14.52 16.56 2.99
N ASN A 31 -13.30 16.05 2.83
CA ASN A 31 -12.23 16.75 2.10
C ASN A 31 -11.71 18.04 2.77
N GLU A 32 -11.99 18.26 4.02
CA GLU A 32 -11.45 19.35 4.84
C GLU A 32 -10.48 18.80 5.87
N ALA A 33 -9.61 19.66 6.39
CA ALA A 33 -8.71 19.28 7.48
C ALA A 33 -9.50 18.72 8.67
N GLY A 34 -9.03 17.61 9.23
CA GLY A 34 -9.70 16.87 10.31
C GLY A 34 -10.77 15.88 9.83
N SER A 35 -11.21 15.94 8.56
CA SER A 35 -12.17 14.97 8.05
C SER A 35 -11.55 13.57 7.95
N PHE A 36 -12.32 12.53 8.29
CA PHE A 36 -11.81 11.17 8.32
C PHE A 36 -12.81 10.14 7.80
N ARG A 37 -12.30 8.97 7.47
CA ARG A 37 -13.03 7.73 7.28
C ARG A 37 -12.29 6.61 8.00
N GLN A 38 -12.99 5.90 8.89
CA GLN A 38 -12.49 4.73 9.61
C GLN A 38 -13.30 3.49 9.20
N VAL A 39 -12.64 2.37 9.08
CA VAL A 39 -13.25 1.07 8.79
C VAL A 39 -12.78 0.07 9.84
N GLU A 40 -13.72 -0.59 10.47
CA GLU A 40 -13.55 -1.71 11.37
C GLU A 40 -14.22 -2.95 10.75
N TYR A 41 -13.72 -4.11 11.06
CA TYR A 41 -14.17 -5.36 10.48
C TYR A 41 -14.74 -6.27 11.57
N SER A 42 -15.91 -6.88 11.31
CA SER A 42 -16.55 -7.86 12.18
C SER A 42 -16.88 -9.09 11.34
N ASP A 43 -16.20 -10.20 11.63
CA ASP A 43 -16.26 -11.45 10.88
C ASP A 43 -16.23 -11.24 9.35
N PHE A 44 -15.38 -10.30 8.93
CA PHE A 44 -15.28 -9.89 7.53
C PHE A 44 -14.24 -10.74 6.78
N TYR A 45 -14.67 -11.27 5.66
CA TYR A 45 -13.82 -12.07 4.76
C TYR A 45 -13.78 -11.44 3.36
N MET A 46 -12.61 -11.55 2.73
CA MET A 46 -12.41 -11.20 1.33
C MET A 46 -11.57 -12.29 0.64
N ASN A 47 -12.15 -12.98 -0.37
CA ASN A 47 -11.58 -14.18 -0.99
C ASN A 47 -11.13 -15.20 0.08
N ASP A 48 -12.01 -15.54 1.01
CA ASP A 48 -11.85 -16.54 2.09
C ASP A 48 -10.76 -16.18 3.13
N VAL A 49 -10.15 -14.99 3.01
CA VAL A 49 -9.21 -14.45 3.99
C VAL A 49 -9.97 -13.60 5.00
N LYS A 50 -9.94 -13.97 6.28
CA LYS A 50 -10.49 -13.16 7.36
C LYS A 50 -9.63 -11.92 7.57
N ILE A 51 -10.28 -10.76 7.67
CA ILE A 51 -9.63 -9.46 7.86
C ILE A 51 -10.09 -8.87 9.19
N GLU A 52 -9.13 -8.49 10.03
CA GLU A 52 -9.33 -7.85 11.32
C GLU A 52 -8.51 -6.56 11.44
N GLY A 53 -8.81 -5.76 12.47
CA GLY A 53 -8.15 -4.50 12.77
C GLY A 53 -8.91 -3.28 12.29
N THR A 54 -8.28 -2.12 12.41
CA THR A 54 -8.88 -0.82 12.08
C THR A 54 -8.04 -0.11 11.02
N ARG A 55 -8.71 0.47 10.04
CA ARG A 55 -8.08 1.37 9.07
C ARG A 55 -8.73 2.74 9.11
N ARG A 56 -7.96 3.77 9.48
CA ARG A 56 -8.36 5.17 9.47
C ARG A 56 -7.62 5.94 8.40
N THR A 57 -8.33 6.74 7.64
CA THR A 57 -7.77 7.71 6.70
C THR A 57 -8.32 9.08 7.06
N GLU A 58 -7.41 10.03 7.28
CA GLU A 58 -7.71 11.38 7.72
C GLU A 58 -7.11 12.40 6.77
N VAL A 59 -7.81 13.48 6.50
CA VAL A 59 -7.29 14.66 5.81
C VAL A 59 -6.60 15.54 6.84
N VAL A 60 -5.27 15.61 6.75
CA VAL A 60 -4.46 16.41 7.69
C VAL A 60 -4.51 17.89 7.32
N SER A 61 -4.42 18.20 6.03
CA SER A 61 -4.49 19.57 5.53
C SER A 61 -5.00 19.62 4.10
N VAL A 62 -5.61 20.74 3.75
CA VAL A 62 -5.94 21.14 2.38
C VAL A 62 -5.61 22.63 2.29
N ASP A 63 -4.84 23.02 1.27
CA ASP A 63 -4.55 24.43 1.01
C ASP A 63 -5.50 25.05 -0.03
N GLU A 64 -5.34 26.33 -0.29
CA GLU A 64 -6.17 27.13 -1.22
C GLU A 64 -6.10 26.59 -2.67
N ASN A 65 -5.00 25.95 -3.05
CA ASN A 65 -4.82 25.34 -4.36
C ASN A 65 -5.39 23.90 -4.43
N GLY A 66 -5.95 23.41 -3.32
CA GLY A 66 -6.48 22.05 -3.19
C GLY A 66 -5.40 20.99 -3.07
N ASN A 67 -4.13 21.37 -2.78
CA ASN A 67 -3.12 20.40 -2.37
C ASN A 67 -3.56 19.74 -1.07
N LYS A 68 -3.37 18.43 -0.98
CA LYS A 68 -3.95 17.67 0.13
C LYS A 68 -2.92 16.75 0.76
N THR A 69 -2.84 16.82 2.09
CA THR A 69 -2.14 15.82 2.90
C THR A 69 -3.14 14.88 3.54
N MET A 70 -2.93 13.59 3.36
CA MET A 70 -3.76 12.55 3.96
C MET A 70 -2.89 11.58 4.75
N LYS A 71 -3.32 11.25 5.96
CA LYS A 71 -2.70 10.23 6.82
C LYS A 71 -3.57 8.98 6.82
N THR A 72 -2.97 7.82 6.59
CA THR A 72 -3.64 6.53 6.69
C THR A 72 -2.94 5.69 7.74
N THR A 73 -3.68 5.28 8.77
CA THR A 73 -3.22 4.42 9.84
C THR A 73 -3.92 3.07 9.74
N VAL A 74 -3.18 2.00 9.93
CA VAL A 74 -3.71 0.65 10.17
C VAL A 74 -3.25 0.23 11.55
N THR A 75 -4.20 -0.11 12.40
CA THR A 75 -3.96 -0.56 13.77
C THR A 75 -4.47 -1.99 13.91
N GLU A 76 -3.62 -2.85 14.49
CA GLU A 76 -3.92 -4.28 14.72
C GLU A 76 -4.42 -5.02 13.48
N GLY A 77 -3.97 -4.59 12.29
CA GLY A 77 -4.34 -5.23 11.05
C GLY A 77 -3.90 -6.69 11.04
N LYS A 78 -4.85 -7.61 10.77
CA LYS A 78 -4.57 -9.05 10.70
C LYS A 78 -5.31 -9.66 9.51
N MET A 79 -4.63 -10.54 8.81
CA MET A 79 -5.20 -11.36 7.75
C MET A 79 -4.97 -12.83 8.11
N ILE A 80 -6.05 -13.59 8.25
CA ILE A 80 -6.02 -15.01 8.62
C ILE A 80 -6.46 -15.80 7.39
N TYR A 81 -5.62 -16.71 6.95
CA TYR A 81 -5.85 -17.57 5.78
C TYR A 81 -6.59 -18.86 6.19
N GLU A 82 -7.14 -19.56 5.20
CA GLU A 82 -7.92 -20.80 5.41
C GLU A 82 -7.11 -21.90 6.09
N ASP A 83 -5.80 -21.97 5.84
CA ASP A 83 -4.89 -22.92 6.47
C ASP A 83 -4.50 -22.55 7.92
N GLY A 84 -5.10 -21.51 8.49
CA GLY A 84 -4.84 -21.00 9.83
C GLY A 84 -3.59 -20.12 9.94
N THR A 85 -2.78 -19.99 8.91
CA THR A 85 -1.66 -19.04 8.91
C THR A 85 -2.19 -17.62 8.96
N PHE A 86 -1.41 -16.71 9.51
CA PHE A 86 -1.81 -15.31 9.54
C PHE A 86 -0.62 -14.37 9.33
N LYS A 87 -0.92 -13.15 8.99
CA LYS A 87 0.03 -12.03 9.04
C LYS A 87 -0.60 -10.84 9.72
N THR A 88 0.24 -10.06 10.42
CA THR A 88 -0.18 -8.81 11.06
C THR A 88 0.45 -7.61 10.39
N LYS A 89 -0.14 -6.43 10.61
CA LYS A 89 0.41 -5.16 10.13
C LYS A 89 -0.11 -4.00 10.96
N ASN A 90 0.81 -3.20 11.48
CA ASN A 90 0.57 -1.82 11.87
C ASN A 90 1.22 -0.90 10.85
N SER A 91 0.62 0.23 10.54
CA SER A 91 1.25 1.17 9.60
C SER A 91 0.73 2.58 9.78
N GLU A 92 1.61 3.53 9.54
CA GLU A 92 1.28 4.95 9.42
C GLU A 92 1.89 5.49 8.13
N MET A 93 1.04 5.96 7.21
CA MET A 93 1.43 6.45 5.91
C MET A 93 0.86 7.83 5.68
N THR A 94 1.69 8.78 5.28
CA THR A 94 1.28 10.13 4.91
C THR A 94 1.47 10.33 3.42
N ARG A 95 0.42 10.75 2.75
CA ARG A 95 0.42 11.09 1.33
C ARG A 95 0.11 12.56 1.14
N PHE A 96 1.04 13.29 0.54
CA PHE A 96 0.80 14.61 0.00
C PHE A 96 0.45 14.51 -1.48
N THR A 97 -0.53 15.26 -1.95
CA THR A 97 -0.91 15.36 -3.37
C THR A 97 -0.84 16.80 -3.81
N TYR A 98 0.05 17.08 -4.74
CA TYR A 98 0.19 18.39 -5.39
C TYR A 98 -0.75 18.51 -6.58
N ARG A 99 -1.35 19.70 -6.70
CA ARG A 99 -2.26 20.07 -7.79
C ARG A 99 -1.82 21.37 -8.44
N GLU A 100 -2.06 21.46 -9.71
CA GLU A 100 -1.92 22.66 -10.50
C GLU A 100 -3.20 22.82 -11.31
N GLU A 101 -3.83 23.99 -11.27
CA GLU A 101 -5.14 24.23 -11.90
C GLU A 101 -6.16 23.11 -11.62
N SER A 102 -6.27 22.69 -10.38
CA SER A 102 -7.12 21.59 -9.92
C SER A 102 -6.76 20.18 -10.43
N LYS A 103 -5.77 20.04 -11.32
CA LYS A 103 -5.27 18.75 -11.81
C LYS A 103 -4.18 18.20 -10.88
N LYS A 104 -4.20 16.91 -10.66
CA LYS A 104 -3.12 16.25 -9.91
C LYS A 104 -1.87 16.16 -10.78
N VAL A 105 -0.75 16.65 -10.29
CA VAL A 105 0.55 16.61 -10.95
C VAL A 105 1.41 15.48 -10.40
N TYR A 106 1.60 15.44 -9.09
CA TYR A 106 2.30 14.35 -8.42
C TYR A 106 1.74 14.10 -7.02
N SER A 107 2.11 12.99 -6.43
CA SER A 107 1.96 12.77 -5.00
C SER A 107 3.22 12.17 -4.41
N THR A 108 3.50 12.49 -3.15
CA THR A 108 4.55 11.86 -2.37
C THR A 108 3.95 10.99 -1.27
N LEU A 109 4.65 9.93 -0.92
CA LEU A 109 4.31 9.02 0.16
C LEU A 109 5.48 8.91 1.11
N THR A 110 5.21 9.04 2.41
CA THR A 110 6.15 8.79 3.50
C THR A 110 5.49 7.88 4.54
N GLY A 111 6.29 7.34 5.45
CA GLY A 111 5.78 6.57 6.57
C GLY A 111 6.43 5.20 6.72
N SER A 112 5.87 4.42 7.64
CA SER A 112 6.41 3.12 8.01
C SER A 112 5.33 2.08 8.24
N SER A 113 5.74 0.82 8.31
CA SER A 113 4.89 -0.27 8.78
C SER A 113 5.72 -1.36 9.44
N SER A 114 5.09 -2.10 10.36
CA SER A 114 5.68 -3.26 11.02
C SER A 114 4.62 -4.35 11.18
N GLY A 115 5.07 -5.56 11.46
CA GLY A 115 4.17 -6.69 11.70
C GLY A 115 4.90 -8.02 11.67
N VAL A 116 4.11 -9.08 11.51
CA VAL A 116 4.59 -10.45 11.41
C VAL A 116 4.18 -11.02 10.06
N SER A 117 5.07 -11.67 9.36
CA SER A 117 4.79 -12.34 8.08
C SER A 117 4.04 -13.67 8.30
N THR A 118 3.57 -14.30 7.22
CA THR A 118 2.95 -15.65 7.29
C THR A 118 3.93 -16.74 7.74
N GLU A 119 5.22 -16.50 7.63
CA GLU A 119 6.28 -17.39 8.13
C GLU A 119 6.63 -17.15 9.61
N GLY A 120 5.87 -16.27 10.31
CA GLY A 120 6.10 -15.92 11.71
C GLY A 120 7.29 -14.98 11.95
N VAL A 121 7.86 -14.39 10.88
CA VAL A 121 9.02 -13.50 10.97
C VAL A 121 8.56 -12.05 11.11
N ASN A 122 9.16 -11.32 12.04
CA ASN A 122 8.94 -9.89 12.19
C ASN A 122 9.49 -9.13 10.99
N PHE A 123 8.71 -8.16 10.51
CA PHE A 123 9.17 -7.26 9.47
C PHE A 123 8.95 -5.80 9.86
N THR A 124 9.81 -4.94 9.33
CA THR A 124 9.60 -3.49 9.31
C THR A 124 9.74 -2.98 7.88
N MET A 125 9.09 -1.89 7.57
CA MET A 125 9.23 -1.17 6.32
C MET A 125 9.22 0.32 6.61
N GLU A 126 10.20 1.02 6.07
CA GLU A 126 10.33 2.47 6.20
C GLU A 126 10.57 3.10 4.84
N ILE A 127 9.93 4.22 4.59
CA ILE A 127 10.21 5.09 3.45
C ILE A 127 11.22 6.13 3.91
N THR A 128 12.49 5.89 3.59
CA THR A 128 13.62 6.73 4.02
C THR A 128 13.78 7.98 3.15
N THR A 129 13.38 7.88 1.87
CA THR A 129 13.26 9.01 0.96
C THR A 129 11.85 9.02 0.39
N PRO A 130 11.10 10.15 0.45
CA PRO A 130 9.69 10.19 0.01
C PRO A 130 9.50 9.58 -1.39
N ILE A 131 8.57 8.62 -1.51
CA ILE A 131 8.26 8.00 -2.79
C ILE A 131 7.34 8.93 -3.58
N LYS A 132 7.80 9.39 -4.76
CA LYS A 132 7.05 10.25 -5.68
C LYS A 132 6.34 9.42 -6.74
N PHE A 133 5.09 9.77 -6.99
CA PHE A 133 4.24 9.20 -8.03
C PHE A 133 3.82 10.33 -8.97
N SER A 134 4.21 10.27 -10.24
CA SER A 134 3.80 11.25 -11.24
C SER A 134 2.45 10.87 -11.85
N TYR A 135 1.56 11.85 -12.02
CA TYR A 135 0.26 11.65 -12.70
C TYR A 135 0.38 11.73 -14.22
N ASP A 136 1.50 12.23 -14.75
CA ASP A 136 1.79 12.20 -16.19
C ASP A 136 2.45 10.88 -16.62
N CYS A 137 2.91 10.09 -15.64
CA CYS A 137 3.51 8.79 -15.87
C CYS A 137 2.44 7.68 -15.88
N SER A 138 2.40 6.90 -16.94
CA SER A 138 1.61 5.68 -17.07
C SER A 138 2.40 4.62 -17.84
N MET A 139 2.15 3.34 -17.57
CA MET A 139 2.88 2.24 -18.20
C MET A 139 1.91 1.30 -18.90
N ASP A 140 1.84 1.41 -20.23
CA ASP A 140 1.22 0.48 -21.20
C ASP A 140 0.04 -0.34 -20.67
N GLY A 141 -0.97 0.33 -20.08
CA GLY A 141 -2.17 -0.31 -19.53
C GLY A 141 -1.96 -1.12 -18.24
N LYS A 142 -0.73 -1.44 -17.84
CA LYS A 142 -0.45 -2.22 -16.62
C LYS A 142 -0.47 -1.37 -15.35
N MET A 143 0.04 -0.13 -15.42
CA MET A 143 -0.01 0.81 -14.28
C MET A 143 -0.66 2.11 -14.70
N LYS A 144 -1.69 2.50 -13.94
CA LYS A 144 -2.45 3.75 -14.20
C LYS A 144 -1.65 4.97 -13.76
N LYS A 145 -1.98 6.13 -14.36
CA LYS A 145 -1.49 7.45 -13.94
C LYS A 145 -1.53 7.63 -12.42
N GLY A 146 -0.46 8.15 -11.83
CA GLY A 146 -0.31 8.35 -10.39
C GLY A 146 -0.15 7.07 -9.56
N LYS A 147 0.17 5.94 -10.21
CA LYS A 147 0.46 4.66 -9.55
C LYS A 147 1.88 4.16 -9.78
N VAL A 148 2.59 4.77 -10.73
CA VAL A 148 3.98 4.48 -11.01
C VAL A 148 4.85 5.29 -10.05
N PRO A 149 5.62 4.64 -9.17
CA PRO A 149 6.65 5.34 -8.41
C PRO A 149 7.80 5.72 -9.36
N VAL A 150 8.26 6.94 -9.28
CA VAL A 150 9.33 7.46 -10.17
C VAL A 150 10.56 7.94 -9.39
N GLN A 151 10.46 8.03 -8.06
CA GLN A 151 11.56 8.48 -7.20
C GLN A 151 11.32 8.03 -5.76
N GLY A 152 12.41 7.92 -4.99
CA GLY A 152 12.36 7.68 -3.54
C GLY A 152 12.89 6.32 -3.15
N ILE A 153 13.13 6.14 -1.86
CA ILE A 153 13.76 4.94 -1.31
C ILE A 153 12.89 4.34 -0.21
N LYS A 154 12.75 3.02 -0.28
CA LYS A 154 12.08 2.22 0.74
C LYS A 154 13.00 1.10 1.21
N VAL A 155 13.13 0.95 2.53
CA VAL A 155 13.84 -0.15 3.17
C VAL A 155 12.81 -1.11 3.79
N THR A 156 12.99 -2.39 3.57
CA THR A 156 12.16 -3.44 4.21
C THR A 156 13.11 -4.44 4.89
N THR A 157 12.97 -4.61 6.18
CA THR A 157 13.69 -5.62 6.96
C THR A 157 12.74 -6.79 7.27
N ASP A 158 13.19 -8.02 7.13
CA ASP A 158 12.42 -9.25 7.35
C ASP A 158 13.36 -10.24 8.09
N GLY A 159 13.25 -10.30 9.40
CA GLY A 159 14.27 -10.92 10.24
C GLY A 159 15.61 -10.19 10.10
N ASP A 160 16.66 -10.95 9.81
CA ASP A 160 18.03 -10.43 9.61
C ASP A 160 18.30 -9.91 8.18
N SER A 161 17.34 -10.05 7.27
CA SER A 161 17.49 -9.65 5.87
C SER A 161 16.93 -8.26 5.63
N SER A 162 17.69 -7.39 4.99
CA SER A 162 17.24 -6.06 4.58
C SER A 162 17.21 -5.93 3.06
N ILE A 163 16.16 -5.32 2.55
CA ILE A 163 15.97 -5.04 1.12
C ILE A 163 15.72 -3.55 0.97
N THR A 164 16.63 -2.88 0.27
CA THR A 164 16.44 -1.50 -0.17
C THR A 164 15.85 -1.51 -1.58
N THR A 165 14.83 -0.70 -1.80
CA THR A 165 14.24 -0.47 -3.13
C THR A 165 14.36 1.01 -3.45
N ASP A 166 15.12 1.33 -4.48
CA ASP A 166 15.25 2.68 -5.04
C ASP A 166 14.38 2.79 -6.29
N PHE A 167 13.48 3.77 -6.30
CA PHE A 167 12.53 4.04 -7.38
C PHE A 167 13.07 5.05 -8.40
N GLY A 168 14.36 5.37 -8.36
CA GLY A 168 15.03 6.22 -9.34
C GLY A 168 14.99 7.71 -9.00
N ASP A 169 15.21 8.53 -10.02
CA ASP A 169 15.51 9.97 -9.95
C ASP A 169 14.35 10.87 -10.43
N GLY A 170 13.21 10.29 -10.76
CA GLY A 170 12.02 11.01 -11.24
C GLY A 170 11.66 10.76 -12.70
N ILE A 171 12.47 9.98 -13.43
CA ILE A 171 12.18 9.60 -14.81
C ILE A 171 10.98 8.64 -14.82
N CYS A 172 10.11 8.81 -15.83
CA CYS A 172 8.95 7.93 -16.01
C CYS A 172 9.39 6.65 -16.74
N ASP A 173 9.98 5.74 -16.00
CA ASP A 173 10.26 4.38 -16.43
C ASP A 173 9.67 3.36 -15.45
N SER A 174 9.89 2.10 -15.68
CA SER A 174 9.42 1.03 -14.80
C SER A 174 10.56 0.37 -14.02
N LEU A 175 11.75 0.91 -14.13
CA LEU A 175 12.94 0.29 -13.57
C LEU A 175 13.12 0.74 -12.12
N VAL A 176 13.47 -0.20 -11.26
CA VAL A 176 13.83 0.04 -9.87
C VAL A 176 15.08 -0.73 -9.54
N GLU A 177 15.92 -0.17 -8.70
CA GLU A 177 17.07 -0.88 -8.15
C GLU A 177 16.68 -1.53 -6.82
N VAL A 178 16.98 -2.81 -6.69
CA VAL A 178 16.73 -3.57 -5.45
C VAL A 178 18.07 -4.07 -4.94
N THR A 179 18.46 -3.56 -3.78
CA THR A 179 19.68 -4.00 -3.08
C THR A 179 19.30 -4.98 -1.98
N LYS A 180 19.92 -6.15 -1.99
CA LYS A 180 19.81 -7.16 -0.95
C LYS A 180 21.16 -7.79 -0.66
N ASP A 181 21.56 -7.82 0.61
CA ASP A 181 22.83 -8.42 1.06
C ASP A 181 24.05 -7.85 0.30
N GLY A 182 23.99 -6.55 -0.09
CA GLY A 182 25.03 -5.86 -0.88
C GLY A 182 24.98 -6.09 -2.39
N GLU A 183 24.15 -7.03 -2.87
CA GLU A 183 23.92 -7.26 -4.30
C GLU A 183 22.84 -6.30 -4.82
N VAL A 184 23.09 -5.62 -5.92
CA VAL A 184 22.15 -4.71 -6.59
C VAL A 184 21.60 -5.39 -7.84
N GLU A 185 20.29 -5.33 -8.00
CA GLU A 185 19.60 -5.84 -9.18
C GLU A 185 18.59 -4.81 -9.69
N THR A 186 18.60 -4.56 -11.01
CA THR A 186 17.56 -3.76 -11.67
C THR A 186 16.37 -4.64 -11.99
N VAL A 187 15.18 -4.22 -11.57
CA VAL A 187 13.92 -4.93 -11.74
C VAL A 187 12.93 -4.06 -12.50
N ASP A 188 12.30 -4.62 -13.56
CA ASP A 188 11.19 -3.94 -14.23
C ASP A 188 9.87 -4.20 -13.46
N LEU A 189 9.24 -3.14 -12.99
CA LEU A 189 7.95 -3.22 -12.29
C LEU A 189 6.82 -3.83 -13.14
N LYS A 190 6.96 -3.81 -14.48
CA LYS A 190 6.00 -4.44 -15.40
C LYS A 190 6.02 -5.96 -15.32
N ASP A 191 7.15 -6.54 -14.92
CA ASP A 191 7.34 -7.99 -14.79
C ASP A 191 6.85 -8.53 -13.46
N ILE A 192 6.54 -7.63 -12.50
CA ILE A 192 6.06 -8.01 -11.17
C ILE A 192 4.57 -8.31 -11.24
N LYS A 193 4.18 -9.55 -11.01
CA LYS A 193 2.77 -9.91 -10.84
C LYS A 193 2.19 -9.27 -9.59
N ARG A 194 0.93 -8.86 -9.69
CA ARG A 194 0.22 -8.24 -8.56
C ARG A 194 0.21 -9.19 -7.35
N GLY A 195 0.85 -8.75 -6.26
CA GLY A 195 0.99 -9.55 -5.03
C GLY A 195 2.34 -10.24 -4.85
N GLU A 196 3.20 -10.29 -5.88
CA GLU A 196 4.57 -10.74 -5.71
C GLU A 196 5.38 -9.72 -4.89
N ARG A 197 6.25 -10.24 -4.03
CA ARG A 197 7.21 -9.43 -3.28
C ARG A 197 8.55 -9.47 -4.01
N PHE A 198 9.31 -8.38 -3.97
CA PHE A 198 10.69 -8.32 -4.50
C PHE A 198 11.56 -9.47 -4.00
N LYS A 199 11.38 -9.91 -2.73
CA LYS A 199 12.05 -11.08 -2.15
C LYS A 199 11.87 -12.35 -2.99
N ASN A 200 10.70 -12.57 -3.59
CA ASN A 200 10.42 -13.77 -4.38
C ASN A 200 11.04 -13.67 -5.77
N ILE A 201 11.11 -12.47 -6.34
CA ILE A 201 11.73 -12.21 -7.65
C ILE A 201 13.22 -12.51 -7.58
N LEU A 202 13.90 -12.01 -6.56
CA LEU A 202 15.33 -12.26 -6.32
C LEU A 202 15.63 -13.76 -6.09
N LYS A 203 14.72 -14.50 -5.44
CA LYS A 203 14.86 -15.96 -5.26
C LYS A 203 14.65 -16.75 -6.55
N SER A 204 13.72 -16.34 -7.41
CA SER A 204 13.38 -17.08 -8.63
C SER A 204 14.49 -16.99 -9.68
N LYS A 205 15.24 -15.90 -9.73
CA LYS A 205 16.36 -15.72 -10.66
C LYS A 205 17.59 -16.53 -10.24
N LYS A 206 17.87 -16.65 -8.91
CA LYS A 206 18.99 -17.51 -8.41
C LYS A 206 18.81 -19.01 -8.74
N LYS A 207 17.58 -19.49 -9.00
CA LYS A 207 17.32 -20.89 -9.41
C LYS A 207 17.48 -21.15 -10.91
N LYS A 208 17.67 -20.10 -11.71
CA LYS A 208 17.83 -20.21 -13.19
C LYS A 208 19.29 -20.03 -13.67
N LYS A 209 20.23 -19.82 -12.75
CA LYS A 209 21.68 -19.91 -12.98
C LYS A 209 22.21 -21.22 -12.37
#